data_88bb273dfb2b2f42b49715d879420eba
#
_entry.id   88bb273dfb2b2f42b49715d879420eba
#
_cell.length_a   1.000
_cell.length_b   1.000
_cell.length_c   1.000
_cell.angle_alpha   90.00
_cell.angle_beta   90.00
_cell.angle_gamma   90.00
#
_symmetry.space_group_name_H-M   'P 1'
#
loop_
_entity.id
_entity.type
_entity.pdbx_description
1 polymer ?
#
loop_
_entity_poly.entity_id
_entity_poly.type
_entity_poly.pdbx_seq_one_letter_code
_entity_poly.pdbx_strand_id
1 'polypeptide(L)'
;MLCLAVAGPVTGPQVDITNNHWQFDAGKVAAAMNVRAYLLINDFTAQAMAHRDLLQQDRSLPTNHRQILRGGTPDHSTPLLVIGPGTGLGVAALVPAGDDIKVIEGEGGHVSYAPRNPAEEIILAHLAKKLGHVSAERIVSGPGLESIYHCQTGNHRPAPDIGALALAGDEAGLAAVRLMLQSLGTVAANAALSFGTRAGVVIGGGVAVKLSAVLGDSGLIERFDDHGRRRPYLQSLPIYLSVDPLAGLRGAAAAIDNRYLARRIILV
;
A
#
# COMPACT_ATOMS: atom_id res chain seq x y z
N MET A 1 11.03 1.42 -25.35
CA MET A 1 10.26 2.25 -24.41
C MET A 1 10.74 1.98 -23.00
N LEU A 2 10.75 2.99 -22.14
CA LEU A 2 11.14 2.92 -20.74
C LEU A 2 9.93 3.26 -19.87
N CYS A 3 9.66 2.49 -18.81
CA CYS A 3 8.73 2.89 -17.76
C CYS A 3 9.53 3.11 -16.47
N LEU A 4 9.39 4.29 -15.88
CA LEU A 4 9.99 4.67 -14.60
C LEU A 4 8.89 4.77 -13.56
N ALA A 5 8.98 3.94 -12.51
CA ALA A 5 8.11 3.99 -11.35
C ALA A 5 8.88 4.68 -10.22
N VAL A 6 8.38 5.82 -9.74
CA VAL A 6 9.10 6.69 -8.81
C VAL A 6 8.29 6.97 -7.56
N ALA A 7 8.97 7.03 -6.42
CA ALA A 7 8.36 7.40 -5.15
C ALA A 7 8.14 8.94 -5.12
N GLY A 8 6.88 9.34 -5.18
CA GLY A 8 6.46 10.74 -5.16
C GLY A 8 5.43 11.08 -6.23
N PRO A 9 4.87 12.29 -6.19
CA PRO A 9 3.88 12.73 -7.17
C PRO A 9 4.51 12.93 -8.55
N VAL A 10 3.82 12.45 -9.58
CA VAL A 10 4.24 12.62 -11.00
C VAL A 10 3.50 13.82 -11.57
N THR A 11 4.17 14.98 -11.61
CA THR A 11 3.60 16.25 -12.11
C THR A 11 4.23 16.74 -13.40
N GLY A 12 5.29 16.06 -13.89
CA GLY A 12 6.02 16.44 -15.08
C GLY A 12 7.28 15.58 -15.26
N PRO A 13 8.18 15.91 -16.19
CA PRO A 13 9.40 15.14 -16.47
C PRO A 13 10.45 15.24 -15.36
N GLN A 14 10.38 16.29 -14.54
CA GLN A 14 11.27 16.43 -13.39
C GLN A 14 10.82 15.55 -12.25
N VAL A 15 11.73 14.70 -11.79
CA VAL A 15 11.51 13.76 -10.69
C VAL A 15 12.33 14.22 -9.48
N ASP A 16 11.65 14.37 -8.36
CA ASP A 16 12.24 14.59 -7.05
C ASP A 16 11.77 13.43 -6.15
N ILE A 17 12.69 12.53 -5.81
CA ILE A 17 12.31 11.32 -5.06
C ILE A 17 12.15 11.69 -3.59
N THR A 18 10.95 11.49 -3.07
CA THR A 18 10.63 11.68 -1.66
C THR A 18 11.57 10.83 -0.79
N ASN A 19 12.16 11.45 0.24
CA ASN A 19 13.10 10.81 1.17
C ASN A 19 14.44 10.36 0.56
N ASN A 20 14.82 10.89 -0.60
CA ASN A 20 16.13 10.69 -1.21
C ASN A 20 16.63 12.00 -1.81
N HIS A 21 17.94 12.11 -2.08
CA HIS A 21 18.54 13.27 -2.72
C HIS A 21 18.54 13.18 -4.26
N TRP A 22 17.88 12.21 -4.83
CA TRP A 22 17.85 11.99 -6.27
C TRP A 22 16.85 12.92 -6.93
N GLN A 23 17.39 13.79 -7.79
CA GLN A 23 16.64 14.64 -8.68
C GLN A 23 17.13 14.40 -10.10
N PHE A 24 16.22 14.15 -11.02
CA PHE A 24 16.56 13.90 -12.41
C PHE A 24 15.41 14.26 -13.36
N ASP A 25 15.77 14.46 -14.62
CA ASP A 25 14.82 14.61 -15.72
C ASP A 25 14.62 13.26 -16.40
N ALA A 26 13.37 12.76 -16.42
CA ALA A 26 13.04 11.46 -17.01
C ALA A 26 13.32 11.40 -18.51
N GLY A 27 13.16 12.51 -19.23
CA GLY A 27 13.48 12.60 -20.65
C GLY A 27 14.98 12.48 -20.90
N LYS A 28 15.83 13.12 -20.06
CA LYS A 28 17.28 12.97 -20.14
C LYS A 28 17.74 11.54 -19.86
N VAL A 29 17.11 10.87 -18.87
CA VAL A 29 17.39 9.45 -18.60
C VAL A 29 17.02 8.59 -19.81
N ALA A 30 15.84 8.80 -20.39
CA ALA A 30 15.39 8.07 -21.57
C ALA A 30 16.33 8.28 -22.78
N ALA A 31 16.77 9.53 -23.02
CA ALA A 31 17.73 9.86 -24.08
C ALA A 31 19.09 9.18 -23.85
N ALA A 32 19.61 9.21 -22.62
CA ALA A 32 20.87 8.55 -22.27
C ALA A 32 20.81 7.03 -22.43
N MET A 33 19.62 6.41 -22.23
CA MET A 33 19.37 5.00 -22.48
C MET A 33 19.06 4.68 -23.96
N ASN A 34 19.07 5.65 -24.83
CA ASN A 34 18.78 5.53 -26.28
C ASN A 34 17.40 4.88 -26.52
N VAL A 35 16.40 5.23 -25.73
CA VAL A 35 15.00 4.80 -25.92
C VAL A 35 14.17 5.92 -26.53
N ARG A 36 13.21 5.56 -27.38
CA ARG A 36 12.40 6.51 -28.16
C ARG A 36 11.22 7.11 -27.41
N ALA A 37 10.87 6.52 -26.26
CA ALA A 37 9.73 6.97 -25.50
C ALA A 37 9.84 6.51 -24.03
N TYR A 38 9.22 7.26 -23.13
CA TYR A 38 9.13 6.88 -21.74
C TYR A 38 7.73 7.12 -21.15
N LEU A 39 7.43 6.36 -20.11
CA LEU A 39 6.26 6.51 -19.26
C LEU A 39 6.76 6.73 -17.82
N LEU A 40 6.25 7.75 -17.15
CA LEU A 40 6.54 8.03 -15.75
C LEU A 40 5.27 7.80 -14.92
N ILE A 41 5.37 6.97 -13.90
CA ILE A 41 4.26 6.64 -12.97
C ILE A 41 4.74 6.68 -11.53
N ASN A 42 3.80 6.82 -10.61
CA ASN A 42 4.08 6.63 -9.20
C ASN A 42 4.43 5.16 -8.90
N ASP A 43 5.31 4.92 -7.92
CA ASP A 43 5.75 3.57 -7.53
C ASP A 43 4.60 2.71 -7.03
N PHE A 44 3.62 3.31 -6.32
CA PHE A 44 2.47 2.58 -5.83
C PHE A 44 1.44 2.29 -6.93
N THR A 45 1.38 3.11 -7.98
CA THR A 45 0.66 2.79 -9.23
C THR A 45 1.23 1.52 -9.87
N ALA A 46 2.55 1.41 -9.92
CA ALA A 46 3.21 0.19 -10.40
C ALA A 46 2.88 -1.01 -9.49
N GLN A 47 2.95 -0.85 -8.16
CA GLN A 47 2.54 -1.90 -7.22
C GLN A 47 1.10 -2.36 -7.48
N ALA A 48 0.17 -1.43 -7.69
CA ALA A 48 -1.22 -1.76 -7.98
C ALA A 48 -1.37 -2.51 -9.30
N MET A 49 -0.74 -2.04 -10.38
CA MET A 49 -0.81 -2.66 -11.71
C MET A 49 -0.27 -4.10 -11.75
N ALA A 50 0.59 -4.49 -10.80
CA ALA A 50 1.06 -5.87 -10.67
C ALA A 50 -0.07 -6.86 -10.32
N HIS A 51 -1.22 -6.37 -9.85
CA HIS A 51 -2.36 -7.18 -9.42
C HIS A 51 -3.58 -7.07 -10.35
N ARG A 52 -3.40 -6.52 -11.56
CA ARG A 52 -4.47 -6.35 -12.55
C ARG A 52 -5.16 -7.67 -12.94
N ASP A 53 -4.45 -8.79 -12.87
CA ASP A 53 -4.95 -10.13 -13.14
C ASP A 53 -6.16 -10.51 -12.27
N LEU A 54 -6.24 -9.99 -11.05
CA LEU A 54 -7.40 -10.20 -10.18
C LEU A 54 -8.69 -9.61 -10.74
N LEU A 55 -8.61 -8.57 -11.57
CA LEU A 55 -9.77 -7.99 -12.26
C LEU A 55 -9.99 -8.60 -13.65
N GLN A 56 -8.94 -8.88 -14.37
CA GLN A 56 -8.99 -9.42 -15.74
C GLN A 56 -9.26 -10.93 -15.77
N GLN A 57 -9.25 -11.60 -14.61
CA GLN A 57 -9.37 -13.06 -14.48
C GLN A 57 -8.37 -13.83 -15.37
N ASP A 58 -7.22 -13.22 -15.60
CA ASP A 58 -6.14 -13.82 -16.40
C ASP A 58 -5.46 -14.93 -15.61
N ARG A 59 -5.83 -16.16 -15.92
CA ARG A 59 -5.28 -17.38 -15.30
C ARG A 59 -3.89 -17.76 -15.81
N SER A 60 -3.36 -17.05 -16.81
CA SER A 60 -2.02 -17.30 -17.36
C SER A 60 -0.91 -16.78 -16.44
N LEU A 61 -1.23 -15.82 -15.56
CA LEU A 61 -0.27 -15.26 -14.62
C LEU A 61 -0.10 -16.19 -13.40
N PRO A 62 1.15 -16.34 -12.90
CA PRO A 62 1.41 -17.18 -11.75
C PRO A 62 0.64 -16.71 -10.50
N THR A 63 -0.01 -17.64 -9.81
CA THR A 63 -0.78 -17.35 -8.59
C THR A 63 0.10 -17.26 -7.33
N ASN A 64 1.37 -17.66 -7.42
CA ASN A 64 2.32 -17.72 -6.30
C ASN A 64 2.84 -16.34 -5.82
N HIS A 65 2.38 -15.26 -6.44
CA HIS A 65 2.77 -13.89 -6.07
C HIS A 65 1.96 -13.30 -4.92
N ARG A 66 0.95 -14.01 -4.47
CA ARG A 66 0.03 -13.60 -3.40
C ARG A 66 -0.26 -14.75 -2.45
N GLN A 67 -0.26 -14.43 -1.17
CA GLN A 67 -0.78 -15.31 -0.12
C GLN A 67 -2.22 -14.88 0.19
N ILE A 68 -3.13 -15.83 0.29
CA ILE A 68 -4.50 -15.57 0.71
C ILE A 68 -4.50 -15.43 2.25
N LEU A 69 -4.81 -14.24 2.76
CA LEU A 69 -5.00 -14.01 4.19
C LEU A 69 -6.43 -14.34 4.61
N ARG A 70 -7.38 -14.05 3.74
CA ARG A 70 -8.78 -14.43 3.88
C ARG A 70 -9.40 -14.68 2.51
N GLY A 71 -10.12 -15.79 2.36
CA GLY A 71 -10.97 -16.04 1.20
C GLY A 71 -12.21 -15.14 1.17
N GLY A 72 -12.92 -15.14 0.06
CA GLY A 72 -14.16 -14.38 -0.13
C GLY A 72 -14.73 -14.60 -1.52
N THR A 73 -15.79 -13.86 -1.85
CA THR A 73 -16.43 -13.91 -3.17
C THR A 73 -16.17 -12.60 -3.91
N PRO A 74 -15.13 -12.53 -4.77
CA PRO A 74 -14.79 -11.31 -5.46
C PRO A 74 -15.84 -10.97 -6.53
N ASP A 75 -16.16 -9.67 -6.62
CA ASP A 75 -16.92 -9.11 -7.74
C ASP A 75 -15.95 -8.34 -8.66
N HIS A 76 -15.48 -9.01 -9.70
CA HIS A 76 -14.46 -8.47 -10.61
C HIS A 76 -14.96 -7.28 -11.46
N SER A 77 -16.25 -6.93 -11.41
CA SER A 77 -16.80 -5.73 -12.04
C SER A 77 -16.65 -4.46 -11.21
N THR A 78 -16.10 -4.57 -10.00
CA THR A 78 -15.95 -3.48 -9.04
C THR A 78 -14.46 -3.20 -8.75
N PRO A 79 -14.13 -2.08 -8.06
CA PRO A 79 -12.75 -1.78 -7.74
C PRO A 79 -12.05 -2.83 -6.88
N LEU A 80 -10.74 -3.01 -7.13
CA LEU A 80 -9.78 -3.74 -6.30
C LEU A 80 -8.94 -2.71 -5.54
N LEU A 81 -8.89 -2.80 -4.22
CA LEU A 81 -8.01 -1.97 -3.40
C LEU A 81 -6.61 -2.57 -3.32
N VAL A 82 -5.59 -1.73 -3.48
CA VAL A 82 -4.20 -2.06 -3.15
C VAL A 82 -3.71 -1.05 -2.13
N ILE A 83 -3.22 -1.54 -1.00
CA ILE A 83 -2.74 -0.71 0.12
C ILE A 83 -1.47 -1.34 0.68
N GLY A 84 -0.47 -0.52 1.07
CA GLY A 84 0.77 -1.10 1.56
C GLY A 84 1.65 -0.17 2.37
N PRO A 85 1.97 -0.58 3.63
CA PRO A 85 2.95 0.11 4.45
C PRO A 85 4.38 -0.19 3.99
N GLY A 86 5.16 0.88 3.85
CA GLY A 86 6.58 0.90 3.56
C GLY A 86 7.28 1.96 4.41
N THR A 87 8.11 2.82 3.79
CA THR A 87 8.58 4.08 4.39
C THR A 87 7.44 5.06 4.56
N GLY A 88 6.42 4.97 3.71
CA GLY A 88 5.13 5.64 3.80
C GLY A 88 3.97 4.64 3.75
N LEU A 89 2.78 5.12 3.38
CA LEU A 89 1.58 4.31 3.16
C LEU A 89 0.99 4.60 1.79
N GLY A 90 1.20 3.68 0.85
CA GLY A 90 0.58 3.76 -0.47
C GLY A 90 -0.86 3.24 -0.46
N VAL A 91 -1.73 3.92 -1.21
CA VAL A 91 -3.13 3.52 -1.40
C VAL A 91 -3.53 3.79 -2.84
N ALA A 92 -3.95 2.77 -3.55
CA ALA A 92 -4.45 2.88 -4.91
C ALA A 92 -5.65 1.95 -5.13
N ALA A 93 -6.48 2.25 -6.12
CA ALA A 93 -7.53 1.32 -6.55
C ALA A 93 -7.41 1.06 -8.05
N LEU A 94 -7.61 -0.20 -8.44
CA LEU A 94 -7.79 -0.61 -9.82
C LEU A 94 -9.28 -0.70 -10.12
N VAL A 95 -9.73 -0.04 -11.17
CA VAL A 95 -11.15 0.05 -11.53
C VAL A 95 -11.34 -0.55 -12.92
N PRO A 96 -12.22 -1.54 -13.10
CA PRO A 96 -12.57 -2.06 -14.40
C PRO A 96 -13.11 -0.95 -15.32
N ALA A 97 -12.65 -0.90 -16.56
CA ALA A 97 -13.02 0.14 -17.50
C ALA A 97 -13.08 -0.41 -18.95
N GLY A 98 -14.18 -1.11 -19.27
CA GLY A 98 -14.29 -1.91 -20.47
C GLY A 98 -13.32 -3.10 -20.42
N ASP A 99 -12.53 -3.28 -21.48
CA ASP A 99 -11.56 -4.38 -21.60
C ASP A 99 -10.23 -4.06 -20.90
N ASP A 100 -10.13 -2.94 -20.19
CA ASP A 100 -8.90 -2.50 -19.53
C ASP A 100 -9.20 -1.98 -18.11
N ILE A 101 -8.21 -1.44 -17.44
CA ILE A 101 -8.26 -1.02 -16.04
C ILE A 101 -7.79 0.42 -15.93
N LYS A 102 -8.53 1.25 -15.20
CA LYS A 102 -8.06 2.54 -14.71
C LYS A 102 -7.43 2.38 -13.34
N VAL A 103 -6.32 3.08 -13.10
CA VAL A 103 -5.77 3.24 -11.76
C VAL A 103 -6.29 4.54 -11.17
N ILE A 104 -6.83 4.47 -9.95
CA ILE A 104 -7.04 5.65 -9.12
C ILE A 104 -5.77 5.82 -8.30
N GLU A 105 -4.98 6.81 -8.69
CA GLU A 105 -3.75 7.23 -8.05
C GLU A 105 -4.12 8.26 -6.99
N GLY A 106 -4.13 7.88 -5.72
CA GLY A 106 -4.52 8.76 -4.63
C GLY A 106 -3.49 8.82 -3.53
N GLU A 107 -3.55 9.87 -2.72
CA GLU A 107 -2.74 10.07 -1.53
C GLU A 107 -3.49 9.59 -0.28
N GLY A 108 -4.07 8.39 -0.35
CA GLY A 108 -4.92 7.82 0.71
C GLY A 108 -4.18 7.55 2.03
N GLY A 109 -2.84 7.47 2.00
CA GLY A 109 -2.02 7.41 3.20
C GLY A 109 -2.02 8.72 4.01
N HIS A 110 -2.31 9.84 3.36
CA HIS A 110 -2.31 11.17 4.00
C HIS A 110 -3.66 11.60 4.57
N VAL A 111 -4.69 10.76 4.51
CA VAL A 111 -5.96 11.03 5.21
C VAL A 111 -5.75 11.05 6.72
N SER A 112 -6.59 11.79 7.44
CA SER A 112 -6.50 11.87 8.90
C SER A 112 -6.64 10.49 9.54
N TYR A 113 -5.77 10.19 10.50
CA TYR A 113 -5.87 8.96 11.28
C TYR A 113 -7.07 9.00 12.22
N ALA A 114 -7.82 7.90 12.28
CA ALA A 114 -8.98 7.72 13.17
C ALA A 114 -8.69 6.61 14.18
N PRO A 115 -8.37 6.93 15.44
CA PRO A 115 -8.10 5.96 16.48
C PRO A 115 -9.38 5.18 16.84
N ARG A 116 -9.24 3.92 17.24
CA ARG A 116 -10.34 3.00 17.54
C ARG A 116 -10.27 2.43 18.97
N ASN A 117 -9.23 2.76 19.73
CA ASN A 117 -9.05 2.33 21.12
C ASN A 117 -8.17 3.34 21.90
N PRO A 118 -8.16 3.28 23.25
CA PRO A 118 -7.39 4.22 24.06
C PRO A 118 -5.88 4.24 23.77
N ALA A 119 -5.28 3.11 23.41
CA ALA A 119 -3.86 3.06 23.08
C ALA A 119 -3.56 3.88 21.80
N GLU A 120 -4.41 3.76 20.80
CA GLU A 120 -4.32 4.55 19.56
C GLU A 120 -4.57 6.04 19.82
N GLU A 121 -5.49 6.40 20.72
CA GLU A 121 -5.75 7.79 21.12
C GLU A 121 -4.53 8.44 21.78
N ILE A 122 -3.83 7.71 22.65
CA ILE A 122 -2.59 8.17 23.30
C ILE A 122 -1.52 8.47 22.26
N ILE A 123 -1.32 7.57 21.28
CA ILE A 123 -0.34 7.73 20.21
C ILE A 123 -0.72 8.92 19.31
N LEU A 124 -2.00 9.03 18.93
CA LEU A 124 -2.49 10.18 18.17
C LEU A 124 -2.22 11.50 18.91
N ALA A 125 -2.55 11.58 20.19
CA ALA A 125 -2.33 12.77 20.99
C ALA A 125 -0.82 13.13 21.13
N HIS A 126 0.04 12.11 21.27
CA HIS A 126 1.49 12.30 21.29
C HIS A 126 2.01 12.87 19.96
N LEU A 127 1.61 12.28 18.84
CA LEU A 127 2.05 12.72 17.51
C LEU A 127 1.47 14.09 17.13
N ALA A 128 0.22 14.37 17.49
CA ALA A 128 -0.44 15.63 17.18
C ALA A 128 0.30 16.84 17.81
N LYS A 129 0.88 16.69 19.00
CA LYS A 129 1.69 17.73 19.65
C LYS A 129 2.94 18.11 18.83
N LYS A 130 3.48 17.17 18.05
CA LYS A 130 4.72 17.38 17.26
C LYS A 130 4.41 17.78 15.81
N LEU A 131 3.35 17.22 15.23
CA LEU A 131 3.09 17.28 13.79
C LEU A 131 1.89 18.17 13.43
N GLY A 132 1.02 18.51 14.39
CA GLY A 132 -0.30 19.09 14.15
C GLY A 132 -1.24 18.04 13.54
N HIS A 133 -1.25 17.89 12.22
CA HIS A 133 -2.00 16.84 11.53
C HIS A 133 -1.30 15.48 11.60
N VAL A 134 -2.03 14.45 11.99
CA VAL A 134 -1.55 13.06 12.02
C VAL A 134 -2.29 12.27 10.94
N SER A 135 -1.58 11.93 9.88
CA SER A 135 -2.11 11.10 8.81
C SER A 135 -2.07 9.61 9.17
N ALA A 136 -2.83 8.78 8.42
CA ALA A 136 -2.78 7.33 8.53
C ALA A 136 -1.35 6.79 8.36
N GLU A 137 -0.57 7.35 7.46
CA GLU A 137 0.84 7.01 7.23
C GLU A 137 1.71 7.21 8.48
N ARG A 138 1.43 8.22 9.32
CA ARG A 138 2.18 8.48 10.56
C ARG A 138 2.04 7.38 11.60
N ILE A 139 1.09 6.48 11.39
CA ILE A 139 0.84 5.28 12.22
C ILE A 139 1.19 4.01 11.44
N VAL A 140 0.74 3.92 10.19
CA VAL A 140 0.82 2.71 9.36
C VAL A 140 1.99 2.83 8.38
N SER A 141 3.19 2.81 8.92
CA SER A 141 4.45 2.82 8.16
C SER A 141 5.61 2.37 9.04
N GLY A 142 6.83 2.23 8.49
CA GLY A 142 8.04 1.98 9.27
C GLY A 142 8.24 3.04 10.36
N PRO A 143 8.33 4.34 10.03
CA PRO A 143 8.41 5.42 11.03
C PRO A 143 7.22 5.45 11.99
N GLY A 144 6.03 5.04 11.54
CA GLY A 144 4.85 4.88 12.40
C GLY A 144 5.06 3.80 13.47
N LEU A 145 5.61 2.65 13.07
CA LEU A 145 5.94 1.56 14.00
C LEU A 145 6.95 2.01 15.06
N GLU A 146 7.97 2.78 14.68
CA GLU A 146 8.94 3.37 15.60
C GLU A 146 8.27 4.30 16.62
N SER A 147 7.33 5.14 16.15
CA SER A 147 6.55 6.05 16.99
C SER A 147 5.64 5.30 17.97
N ILE A 148 4.99 4.25 17.52
CA ILE A 148 4.15 3.38 18.36
C ILE A 148 5.01 2.75 19.46
N TYR A 149 6.11 2.11 19.10
CA TYR A 149 7.02 1.45 20.04
C TYR A 149 7.58 2.45 21.08
N HIS A 150 7.99 3.63 20.62
CA HIS A 150 8.45 4.69 21.53
C HIS A 150 7.35 5.12 22.52
N CYS A 151 6.13 5.35 22.05
CA CYS A 151 5.02 5.74 22.92
C CYS A 151 4.69 4.67 23.99
N GLN A 152 4.86 3.39 23.65
CA GLN A 152 4.55 2.27 24.55
C GLN A 152 5.66 2.00 25.56
N THR A 153 6.92 2.20 25.17
CA THR A 153 8.08 1.72 25.97
C THR A 153 8.99 2.84 26.48
N GLY A 154 8.87 4.05 25.93
CA GLY A 154 9.83 5.14 26.15
C GLY A 154 11.15 4.98 25.38
N ASN A 155 11.38 3.86 24.72
CA ASN A 155 12.62 3.57 24.00
C ASN A 155 12.50 3.87 22.51
N HIS A 156 13.60 4.29 21.87
CA HIS A 156 13.70 4.44 20.43
C HIS A 156 14.36 3.20 19.83
N ARG A 157 13.72 2.62 18.80
CA ARG A 157 14.28 1.52 18.00
C ARG A 157 13.90 1.70 16.53
N PRO A 158 14.77 1.33 15.59
CA PRO A 158 14.42 1.26 14.16
C PRO A 158 13.34 0.24 13.90
N ALA A 159 12.47 0.50 12.92
CA ALA A 159 11.37 -0.39 12.57
C ALA A 159 11.81 -1.84 12.24
N PRO A 160 12.95 -2.09 11.55
CA PRO A 160 13.44 -3.46 11.35
C PRO A 160 13.72 -4.21 12.66
N ASP A 161 14.28 -3.53 13.65
CA ASP A 161 14.60 -4.14 14.94
C ASP A 161 13.34 -4.46 15.75
N ILE A 162 12.34 -3.58 15.71
CA ILE A 162 11.03 -3.82 16.33
C ILE A 162 10.36 -5.02 15.67
N GLY A 163 10.41 -5.10 14.33
CA GLY A 163 9.92 -6.25 13.60
C GLY A 163 10.63 -7.56 14.00
N ALA A 164 11.97 -7.53 14.15
CA ALA A 164 12.74 -8.68 14.59
C ALA A 164 12.37 -9.12 16.02
N LEU A 165 12.19 -8.16 16.96
CA LEU A 165 11.69 -8.43 18.31
C LEU A 165 10.33 -9.11 18.28
N ALA A 166 9.38 -8.59 17.49
CA ALA A 166 8.04 -9.17 17.36
C ALA A 166 8.10 -10.61 16.81
N LEU A 167 8.93 -10.86 15.80
CA LEU A 167 9.12 -12.21 15.24
C LEU A 167 9.80 -13.18 16.21
N ALA A 168 10.59 -12.67 17.14
CA ALA A 168 11.20 -13.45 18.22
C ALA A 168 10.26 -13.67 19.43
N GLY A 169 9.03 -13.10 19.40
CA GLY A 169 8.05 -13.25 20.47
C GLY A 169 8.19 -12.25 21.63
N ASP A 170 8.97 -11.18 21.46
CA ASP A 170 9.06 -10.10 22.45
C ASP A 170 7.71 -9.39 22.61
N GLU A 171 7.24 -9.24 23.84
CA GLU A 171 5.91 -8.71 24.13
C GLU A 171 5.74 -7.24 23.66
N ALA A 172 6.75 -6.41 23.84
CA ALA A 172 6.68 -4.99 23.45
C ALA A 172 6.73 -4.84 21.92
N GLY A 173 7.59 -5.61 21.26
CA GLY A 173 7.65 -5.69 19.80
C GLY A 173 6.32 -6.16 19.20
N LEU A 174 5.75 -7.23 19.74
CA LEU A 174 4.45 -7.77 19.32
C LEU A 174 3.32 -6.77 19.55
N ALA A 175 3.28 -6.08 20.70
CA ALA A 175 2.26 -5.07 21.00
C ALA A 175 2.30 -3.92 19.99
N ALA A 176 3.49 -3.41 19.67
CA ALA A 176 3.67 -2.34 18.69
C ALA A 176 3.25 -2.76 17.27
N VAL A 177 3.70 -3.93 16.83
CA VAL A 177 3.37 -4.48 15.51
C VAL A 177 1.86 -4.76 15.39
N ARG A 178 1.24 -5.37 16.41
CA ARG A 178 -0.21 -5.61 16.42
C ARG A 178 -1.01 -4.32 16.30
N LEU A 179 -0.66 -3.29 17.05
CA LEU A 179 -1.34 -2.00 16.98
C LEU A 179 -1.23 -1.38 15.59
N MET A 180 -0.06 -1.39 14.97
CA MET A 180 0.13 -0.90 13.61
C MET A 180 -0.69 -1.70 12.60
N LEU A 181 -0.70 -3.04 12.69
CA LEU A 181 -1.45 -3.90 11.78
C LEU A 181 -2.97 -3.78 11.97
N GLN A 182 -3.45 -3.60 13.20
CA GLN A 182 -4.86 -3.27 13.47
C GLN A 182 -5.24 -1.92 12.87
N SER A 183 -4.37 -0.92 12.99
CA SER A 183 -4.56 0.37 12.34
C SER A 183 -4.59 0.25 10.82
N LEU A 184 -3.73 -0.59 10.22
CA LEU A 184 -3.79 -0.92 8.79
C LEU A 184 -5.16 -1.52 8.42
N GLY A 185 -5.70 -2.43 9.24
CA GLY A 185 -7.04 -3.00 9.05
C GLY A 185 -8.13 -1.91 8.99
N THR A 186 -8.08 -0.94 9.91
CA THR A 186 -9.02 0.20 9.90
C THR A 186 -8.88 1.05 8.62
N VAL A 187 -7.66 1.42 8.25
CA VAL A 187 -7.41 2.27 7.07
C VAL A 187 -7.79 1.55 5.77
N ALA A 188 -7.46 0.26 5.66
CA ALA A 188 -7.83 -0.56 4.52
C ALA A 188 -9.36 -0.69 4.37
N ALA A 189 -10.08 -0.89 5.47
CA ALA A 189 -11.54 -0.94 5.47
C ALA A 189 -12.18 0.39 5.07
N ASN A 190 -11.67 1.51 5.61
CA ASN A 190 -12.12 2.84 5.22
C ASN A 190 -11.92 3.09 3.72
N ALA A 191 -10.76 2.74 3.17
CA ALA A 191 -10.48 2.84 1.75
C ALA A 191 -11.38 1.91 0.91
N ALA A 192 -11.58 0.66 1.34
CA ALA A 192 -12.46 -0.30 0.66
C ALA A 192 -13.91 0.20 0.59
N LEU A 193 -14.41 0.78 1.68
CA LEU A 193 -15.75 1.39 1.71
C LEU A 193 -15.84 2.63 0.83
N SER A 194 -14.80 3.48 0.82
CA SER A 194 -14.76 4.73 0.04
C SER A 194 -14.71 4.48 -1.47
N PHE A 195 -13.95 3.46 -1.91
CA PHE A 195 -13.85 3.09 -3.31
C PHE A 195 -14.97 2.15 -3.79
N GLY A 196 -15.82 1.65 -2.90
CA GLY A 196 -16.83 0.64 -3.24
C GLY A 196 -16.21 -0.69 -3.66
N THR A 197 -15.08 -1.03 -3.07
CA THR A 197 -14.28 -2.22 -3.39
C THR A 197 -15.05 -3.49 -3.09
N ARG A 198 -15.20 -4.37 -4.08
CA ARG A 198 -15.75 -5.72 -3.93
C ARG A 198 -14.94 -6.80 -4.65
N ALA A 199 -13.99 -6.40 -5.49
CA ALA A 199 -13.07 -7.35 -6.13
C ALA A 199 -12.04 -7.92 -5.13
N GLY A 200 -11.79 -7.21 -4.03
CA GLY A 200 -10.88 -7.64 -2.97
C GLY A 200 -9.93 -6.56 -2.52
N VAL A 201 -9.07 -6.92 -1.58
CA VAL A 201 -8.03 -6.05 -1.02
C VAL A 201 -6.68 -6.76 -1.14
N VAL A 202 -5.70 -6.08 -1.71
CA VAL A 202 -4.32 -6.53 -1.73
C VAL A 202 -3.51 -5.68 -0.76
N ILE A 203 -2.95 -6.31 0.25
CA ILE A 203 -1.98 -5.70 1.15
C ILE A 203 -0.60 -5.92 0.55
N GLY A 204 0.12 -4.84 0.26
CA GLY A 204 1.48 -4.85 -0.27
C GLY A 204 2.46 -4.18 0.69
N GLY A 205 3.58 -3.72 0.14
CA GLY A 205 4.58 -2.97 0.88
C GLY A 205 5.54 -3.83 1.71
N GLY A 206 6.77 -3.36 1.81
CA GLY A 206 7.86 -4.13 2.42
C GLY A 206 7.67 -4.40 3.91
N VAL A 207 6.94 -3.55 4.63
CA VAL A 207 6.68 -3.74 6.07
C VAL A 207 5.72 -4.91 6.28
N ALA A 208 4.61 -4.98 5.52
CA ALA A 208 3.64 -6.06 5.64
C ALA A 208 4.25 -7.43 5.30
N VAL A 209 5.05 -7.48 4.23
CA VAL A 209 5.73 -8.72 3.81
C VAL A 209 6.70 -9.23 4.87
N LYS A 210 7.52 -8.33 5.46
CA LYS A 210 8.46 -8.70 6.53
C LYS A 210 7.77 -9.19 7.80
N LEU A 211 6.55 -8.74 8.05
CA LEU A 211 5.74 -9.11 9.21
C LEU A 211 4.72 -10.23 8.90
N SER A 212 4.84 -10.90 7.75
CA SER A 212 3.88 -11.91 7.30
C SER A 212 3.61 -13.02 8.30
N ALA A 213 4.62 -13.45 9.07
CA ALA A 213 4.49 -14.50 10.06
C ALA A 213 3.58 -14.13 11.26
N VAL A 214 3.41 -12.83 11.54
CA VAL A 214 2.56 -12.35 12.64
C VAL A 214 1.25 -11.72 12.15
N LEU A 215 1.03 -11.66 10.83
CA LEU A 215 -0.18 -11.06 10.25
C LEU A 215 -1.46 -11.79 10.66
N GLY A 216 -1.44 -13.13 10.67
CA GLY A 216 -2.62 -13.95 10.98
C GLY A 216 -3.19 -13.67 12.37
N ASP A 217 -2.32 -13.50 13.36
CA ASP A 217 -2.68 -13.32 14.77
C ASP A 217 -2.60 -11.85 15.23
N SER A 218 -2.51 -10.92 14.28
CA SER A 218 -2.33 -9.50 14.59
C SER A 218 -3.62 -8.76 14.98
N GLY A 219 -4.79 -9.32 14.63
CA GLY A 219 -6.08 -8.66 14.73
C GLY A 219 -6.38 -7.71 13.54
N LEU A 220 -5.59 -7.77 12.46
CA LEU A 220 -5.80 -6.95 11.26
C LEU A 220 -7.16 -7.25 10.63
N ILE A 221 -7.48 -8.53 10.42
CA ILE A 221 -8.71 -8.96 9.74
C ILE A 221 -9.94 -8.62 10.59
N GLU A 222 -9.88 -8.87 11.91
CA GLU A 222 -10.94 -8.53 12.85
C GLU A 222 -11.23 -7.03 12.84
N ARG A 223 -10.17 -6.23 12.83
CA ARG A 223 -10.26 -4.77 12.79
C ARG A 223 -10.80 -4.27 11.44
N PHE A 224 -10.39 -4.89 10.33
CA PHE A 224 -10.93 -4.61 9.00
C PHE A 224 -12.44 -4.85 8.96
N ASP A 225 -12.92 -5.93 9.56
CA ASP A 225 -14.34 -6.29 9.59
C ASP A 225 -15.16 -5.41 10.53
N ASP A 226 -14.55 -4.83 11.56
CA ASP A 226 -15.27 -4.13 12.64
C ASP A 226 -15.72 -2.72 12.23
N HIS A 227 -16.71 -2.68 11.32
CA HIS A 227 -17.34 -1.44 10.80
C HIS A 227 -18.87 -1.48 10.97
N GLY A 228 -19.33 -1.94 12.14
CA GLY A 228 -20.74 -1.93 12.53
C GLY A 228 -21.64 -2.59 11.48
N ARG A 229 -22.65 -1.88 11.00
CA ARG A 229 -23.60 -2.39 9.98
C ARG A 229 -22.98 -2.77 8.64
N ARG A 230 -21.74 -2.36 8.36
CA ARG A 230 -21.01 -2.71 7.14
C ARG A 230 -20.12 -3.95 7.30
N ARG A 231 -20.08 -4.57 8.47
CA ARG A 231 -19.34 -5.81 8.71
C ARG A 231 -19.61 -6.90 7.67
N PRO A 232 -20.86 -7.24 7.29
CA PRO A 232 -21.11 -8.28 6.27
C PRO A 232 -20.51 -7.95 4.90
N TYR A 233 -20.52 -6.67 4.52
CA TYR A 233 -19.88 -6.20 3.28
C TYR A 233 -18.38 -6.45 3.31
N LEU A 234 -17.70 -6.04 4.38
CA LEU A 234 -16.25 -6.19 4.50
C LEU A 234 -15.85 -7.66 4.65
N GLN A 235 -16.62 -8.47 5.36
CA GLN A 235 -16.38 -9.90 5.52
C GLN A 235 -16.46 -10.69 4.21
N SER A 236 -17.21 -10.21 3.22
CA SER A 236 -17.30 -10.86 1.91
C SER A 236 -16.06 -10.66 1.03
N LEU A 237 -15.19 -9.69 1.34
CA LEU A 237 -14.05 -9.33 0.52
C LEU A 237 -12.89 -10.31 0.72
N PRO A 238 -12.31 -10.87 -0.35
CA PRO A 238 -11.04 -11.58 -0.23
C PRO A 238 -9.92 -10.59 0.10
N ILE A 239 -8.98 -11.03 0.95
CA ILE A 239 -7.79 -10.25 1.33
C ILE A 239 -6.55 -11.06 1.00
N TYR A 240 -5.63 -10.43 0.29
CA TYR A 240 -4.39 -11.00 -0.18
C TYR A 240 -3.20 -10.23 0.38
N LEU A 241 -2.09 -10.94 0.64
CA LEU A 241 -0.77 -10.35 0.84
C LEU A 241 0.03 -10.50 -0.46
N SER A 242 0.52 -9.40 -1.00
CA SER A 242 1.48 -9.42 -2.12
C SER A 242 2.85 -9.84 -1.60
N VAL A 243 3.32 -11.00 -2.02
CA VAL A 243 4.64 -11.55 -1.60
C VAL A 243 5.68 -11.48 -2.72
N ASP A 244 5.34 -10.84 -3.82
CA ASP A 244 6.21 -10.69 -4.97
C ASP A 244 7.26 -9.58 -4.78
N PRO A 245 8.56 -9.90 -4.73
CA PRO A 245 9.60 -8.89 -4.60
C PRO A 245 9.74 -8.01 -5.86
N LEU A 246 9.21 -8.45 -7.00
CA LEU A 246 9.27 -7.75 -8.28
C LEU A 246 7.93 -7.11 -8.68
N ALA A 247 6.96 -6.99 -7.75
CA ALA A 247 5.64 -6.44 -8.05
C ALA A 247 5.72 -5.08 -8.75
N GLY A 248 6.53 -4.14 -8.22
CA GLY A 248 6.70 -2.83 -8.84
C GLY A 248 7.24 -2.89 -10.27
N LEU A 249 8.22 -3.76 -10.54
CA LEU A 249 8.78 -3.94 -11.88
C LEU A 249 7.76 -4.54 -12.86
N ARG A 250 7.02 -5.57 -12.43
CA ARG A 250 5.96 -6.17 -13.27
C ARG A 250 4.81 -5.23 -13.50
N GLY A 251 4.43 -4.46 -12.50
CA GLY A 251 3.40 -3.45 -12.65
C GLY A 251 3.83 -2.31 -13.57
N ALA A 252 5.09 -1.86 -13.51
CA ALA A 252 5.63 -0.89 -14.44
C ALA A 252 5.62 -1.42 -15.90
N ALA A 253 5.96 -2.71 -16.10
CA ALA A 253 5.82 -3.34 -17.41
C ALA A 253 4.36 -3.40 -17.86
N ALA A 254 3.44 -3.79 -16.95
CA ALA A 254 2.02 -3.83 -17.25
C ALA A 254 1.40 -2.46 -17.57
N ALA A 255 1.95 -1.38 -17.00
CA ALA A 255 1.50 -0.02 -17.25
C ALA A 255 1.77 0.45 -18.69
N ILE A 256 2.81 -0.06 -19.34
CA ILE A 256 3.14 0.27 -20.73
C ILE A 256 2.02 -0.11 -21.70
N ASP A 257 1.40 -1.27 -21.48
CA ASP A 257 0.34 -1.80 -22.34
C ASP A 257 -1.06 -1.34 -21.91
N ASN A 258 -1.18 -0.66 -20.78
CA ASN A 258 -2.45 -0.15 -20.29
C ASN A 258 -2.87 1.10 -21.08
N ARG A 259 -4.04 1.06 -21.75
CA ARG A 259 -4.50 2.14 -22.64
C ARG A 259 -4.73 3.49 -21.96
N TYR A 260 -4.95 3.52 -20.65
CA TYR A 260 -5.15 4.77 -19.91
C TYR A 260 -3.82 5.39 -19.51
N LEU A 261 -2.87 4.57 -19.04
CA LEU A 261 -1.53 5.01 -18.68
C LEU A 261 -0.68 5.30 -19.92
N ALA A 262 -0.87 4.53 -21.01
CA ALA A 262 -0.19 4.76 -22.29
C ALA A 262 -0.44 6.14 -22.89
N ARG A 263 -1.54 6.81 -22.56
CA ARG A 263 -1.79 8.21 -22.96
C ARG A 263 -0.81 9.22 -22.35
N ARG A 264 -0.08 8.80 -21.32
CA ARG A 264 0.95 9.59 -20.61
C ARG A 264 2.36 9.33 -21.16
N ILE A 265 2.49 8.48 -22.21
CA ILE A 265 3.77 8.20 -22.86
C ILE A 265 4.26 9.47 -23.55
N ILE A 266 5.53 9.81 -23.31
CA ILE A 266 6.22 10.95 -23.89
C ILE A 266 7.26 10.42 -24.87
N LEU A 267 7.30 11.00 -26.07
CA LEU A 267 8.34 10.74 -27.08
C LEU A 267 9.58 11.57 -26.74
N VAL A 268 10.76 10.99 -26.95
CA VAL A 268 12.09 11.61 -26.72
C VAL A 268 12.67 12.07 -28.04
#